data_3e7e2214b8916691d7f97455252eb5b7
#
_entry.id   3e7e2214b8916691d7f97455252eb5b7
#
_cell.length_a   1.000
_cell.length_b   1.000
_cell.length_c   1.000
_cell.angle_alpha   90.00
_cell.angle_beta   90.00
_cell.angle_gamma   90.00
#
_symmetry.space_group_name_H-M   'P 1'
#
loop_
_entity.id
_entity.type
_entity.pdbx_description
1 polymer ?
#
loop_
_entity_poly.entity_id
_entity_poly.type
_entity_poly.pdbx_seq_one_letter_code
_entity_poly.pdbx_strand_id
1 'polypeptide(L)'
;GGSSGEPLRFVTDSEREASAQACKLRARAWWGLHPGHRETDLWGSPIETGRQDLARRVAQGVLGYQLLSAFRLNEETMGGFRARLAGGRADFIYGYPSAMATYARFLEARGEDLADVGLRVAITTAETLLPQDDAVIRRIFACPVANEYGCRDGALIAHAGPDGHMRL
;
A
#
# COMPACT_ATOMS: atom_id res chain seq x y z
N GLY A 1 -16.24 12.60 4.44
CA GLY A 1 -16.28 12.49 3.05
C GLY A 1 -17.67 12.51 2.44
N GLY A 2 -17.79 11.98 1.26
CA GLY A 2 -19.02 11.94 0.51
C GLY A 2 -19.40 13.30 -0.12
N SER A 3 -20.54 13.33 -0.75
CA SER A 3 -21.05 14.52 -1.47
C SER A 3 -21.52 15.65 -0.56
N SER A 4 -21.82 15.37 0.71
CA SER A 4 -22.24 16.37 1.69
C SER A 4 -21.10 17.19 2.30
N GLY A 5 -19.85 16.72 2.16
CA GLY A 5 -18.69 17.37 2.75
C GLY A 5 -18.55 17.18 4.27
N GLU A 6 -19.56 16.64 4.93
CA GLU A 6 -19.49 16.36 6.37
C GLU A 6 -18.79 15.01 6.62
N PRO A 7 -17.72 14.99 7.46
CA PRO A 7 -17.03 13.75 7.78
C PRO A 7 -17.87 12.89 8.73
N LEU A 8 -17.95 11.60 8.44
CA LEU A 8 -18.49 10.62 9.38
C LEU A 8 -17.58 10.57 10.62
N ARG A 9 -18.18 10.69 11.80
CA ARG A 9 -17.51 10.53 13.10
C ARG A 9 -17.96 9.22 13.73
N PHE A 10 -17.00 8.37 14.08
CA PHE A 10 -17.25 7.11 14.76
C PHE A 10 -16.16 6.86 15.80
N VAL A 11 -16.46 6.05 16.79
CA VAL A 11 -15.53 5.65 17.85
C VAL A 11 -15.19 4.18 17.63
N THR A 12 -13.93 3.86 17.75
CA THR A 12 -13.44 2.47 17.75
C THR A 12 -12.84 2.16 19.12
N ASP A 13 -13.03 0.91 19.58
CA ASP A 13 -12.43 0.42 20.80
C ASP A 13 -11.12 -0.35 20.52
N SER A 14 -10.45 -0.74 21.60
CA SER A 14 -9.18 -1.47 21.50
C SER A 14 -9.36 -2.89 20.96
N GLU A 15 -10.52 -3.52 21.16
CA GLU A 15 -10.82 -4.85 20.66
C GLU A 15 -10.95 -4.82 19.12
N ARG A 16 -11.66 -3.84 18.58
CA ARG A 16 -11.76 -3.63 17.14
C ARG A 16 -10.38 -3.38 16.52
N GLU A 17 -9.53 -2.55 17.16
CA GLU A 17 -8.18 -2.28 16.66
C GLU A 17 -7.29 -3.54 16.70
N ALA A 18 -7.35 -4.33 17.75
CA ALA A 18 -6.62 -5.58 17.86
C ALA A 18 -7.08 -6.60 16.80
N SER A 19 -8.38 -6.72 16.58
CA SER A 19 -8.96 -7.56 15.53
C SER A 19 -8.52 -7.13 14.15
N ALA A 20 -8.54 -5.82 13.86
CA ALA A 20 -8.07 -5.26 12.60
C ALA A 20 -6.61 -5.61 12.32
N GLN A 21 -5.74 -5.49 13.31
CA GLN A 21 -4.33 -5.85 13.17
C GLN A 21 -4.15 -7.36 12.97
N ALA A 22 -4.88 -8.19 13.70
CA ALA A 22 -4.85 -9.64 13.54
C ALA A 22 -5.27 -10.06 12.13
N CYS A 23 -6.34 -9.48 11.60
CA CYS A 23 -6.80 -9.73 10.23
C CYS A 23 -5.75 -9.33 9.18
N LYS A 24 -5.11 -8.18 9.34
CA LYS A 24 -4.01 -7.75 8.46
C LYS A 24 -2.84 -8.72 8.50
N LEU A 25 -2.39 -9.11 9.69
CA LEU A 25 -1.28 -10.05 9.84
C LEU A 25 -1.60 -11.41 9.22
N ARG A 26 -2.83 -11.92 9.42
CA ARG A 26 -3.31 -13.16 8.80
C ARG A 26 -3.29 -13.07 7.28
N ALA A 27 -3.86 -12.01 6.70
CA ALA A 27 -3.91 -11.82 5.27
C ALA A 27 -2.52 -11.68 4.65
N ARG A 28 -1.62 -10.95 5.29
CA ARG A 28 -0.22 -10.81 4.88
C ARG A 28 0.54 -12.14 4.94
N ALA A 29 0.26 -12.98 5.94
CA ALA A 29 0.88 -14.31 6.08
C ALA A 29 0.56 -15.23 4.89
N TRP A 30 -0.59 -15.08 4.22
CA TRP A 30 -0.89 -15.83 2.99
C TRP A 30 0.09 -15.55 1.86
N TRP A 31 0.70 -14.36 1.87
CA TRP A 31 1.72 -13.92 0.91
C TRP A 31 3.15 -14.10 1.42
N GLY A 32 3.32 -14.87 2.51
CA GLY A 32 4.62 -15.09 3.15
C GLY A 32 5.19 -13.85 3.83
N LEU A 33 4.34 -12.87 4.14
CA LEU A 33 4.74 -11.67 4.87
C LEU A 33 4.55 -11.88 6.37
N HIS A 34 5.59 -11.59 7.14
CA HIS A 34 5.61 -11.72 8.59
C HIS A 34 6.09 -10.42 9.25
N PRO A 35 5.87 -10.22 10.56
CA PRO A 35 6.47 -9.10 11.28
C PRO A 35 7.98 -9.02 11.05
N GLY A 36 8.46 -7.83 10.68
CA GLY A 36 9.85 -7.60 10.31
C GLY A 36 10.10 -7.46 8.81
N HIS A 37 9.15 -7.85 7.95
CA HIS A 37 9.20 -7.48 6.53
C HIS A 37 8.97 -5.97 6.35
N ARG A 38 9.68 -5.40 5.38
CA ARG A 38 9.70 -3.95 5.14
C ARG A 38 8.55 -3.53 4.25
N GLU A 39 7.66 -2.74 4.81
CA GLU A 39 6.51 -2.17 4.13
C GLU A 39 6.87 -0.82 3.51
N THR A 40 6.48 -0.64 2.25
CA THR A 40 6.49 0.68 1.62
C THR A 40 5.07 1.06 1.25
N ASP A 41 4.56 2.13 1.87
CA ASP A 41 3.27 2.68 1.54
C ASP A 41 3.38 3.68 0.39
N LEU A 42 2.60 3.46 -0.65
CA LEU A 42 2.30 4.48 -1.66
C LEU A 42 0.94 5.08 -1.31
N TRP A 43 0.97 6.03 -0.39
CA TRP A 43 -0.22 6.53 0.29
C TRP A 43 -0.22 8.04 0.43
N GLY A 44 -1.40 8.61 0.58
CA GLY A 44 -1.56 10.02 0.88
C GLY A 44 -2.98 10.34 1.30
N SER A 45 -3.12 11.03 2.41
CA SER A 45 -4.40 11.63 2.82
C SER A 45 -4.14 13.02 3.40
N PRO A 46 -4.89 14.07 2.98
CA PRO A 46 -4.76 15.42 3.55
C PRO A 46 -4.99 15.47 5.06
N ILE A 47 -5.69 14.46 5.59
CA ILE A 47 -6.04 14.35 7.02
C ILE A 47 -4.84 13.84 7.84
N GLU A 48 -3.83 13.28 7.20
CA GLU A 48 -2.68 12.63 7.85
C GLU A 48 -1.44 13.53 7.93
N THR A 49 -1.51 14.75 7.39
CA THR A 49 -0.44 15.76 7.50
C THR A 49 -0.53 16.49 8.84
N GLY A 50 0.02 15.90 9.90
CA GLY A 50 0.03 16.49 11.22
C GLY A 50 1.09 15.90 12.14
N ARG A 51 0.94 16.09 13.47
CA ARG A 51 1.86 15.59 14.52
C ARG A 51 2.19 14.08 14.46
N GLN A 52 1.43 13.29 13.71
CA GLN A 52 1.68 11.88 13.47
C GLN A 52 2.90 11.62 12.56
N ASP A 53 3.33 12.63 11.77
CA ASP A 53 4.49 12.48 10.87
C ASP A 53 5.81 12.24 11.63
N LEU A 54 5.98 12.80 12.81
CA LEU A 54 7.21 12.60 13.59
C LEU A 54 7.28 11.18 14.17
N ALA A 55 6.16 10.69 14.71
CA ALA A 55 6.07 9.31 15.21
C ALA A 55 6.25 8.28 14.08
N ARG A 56 5.69 8.56 12.90
CA ARG A 56 5.90 7.74 11.68
C ARG A 56 7.35 7.76 11.23
N ARG A 57 8.04 8.91 11.22
CA ARG A 57 9.48 9.00 10.86
C ARG A 57 10.37 8.20 11.80
N VAL A 58 10.05 8.20 13.09
CA VAL A 58 10.77 7.35 14.08
C VAL A 58 10.46 5.87 13.84
N ALA A 59 9.20 5.52 13.56
CA ALA A 59 8.81 4.16 13.20
C ALA A 59 9.45 3.70 11.87
N GLN A 60 9.62 4.61 10.91
CA GLN A 60 10.32 4.34 9.64
C GLN A 60 11.77 3.85 9.86
N GLY A 61 12.48 4.47 10.79
CA GLY A 61 13.87 4.08 11.09
C GLY A 61 14.00 2.75 11.83
N VAL A 62 13.03 2.41 12.69
CA VAL A 62 13.10 1.25 13.59
C VAL A 62 12.36 0.03 13.04
N LEU A 63 11.23 0.24 12.36
CA LEU A 63 10.33 -0.83 11.93
C LEU A 63 10.44 -1.17 10.44
N GLY A 64 11.33 -0.52 9.68
CA GLY A 64 11.47 -0.77 8.24
C GLY A 64 10.28 -0.31 7.40
N TYR A 65 9.52 0.67 7.90
CA TYR A 65 8.38 1.27 7.21
C TYR A 65 8.83 2.47 6.36
N GLN A 66 8.35 2.58 5.14
CA GLN A 66 8.62 3.70 4.24
C GLN A 66 7.34 4.27 3.66
N LEU A 67 7.22 5.61 3.60
CA LEU A 67 6.10 6.29 2.96
C LEU A 67 6.55 6.98 1.67
N LEU A 68 5.89 6.68 0.57
CA LEU A 68 5.95 7.39 -0.70
C LEU A 68 4.64 8.16 -0.88
N SER A 69 4.73 9.47 -1.11
CA SER A 69 3.53 10.31 -1.19
C SER A 69 2.78 10.09 -2.50
N ALA A 70 1.53 9.63 -2.42
CA ALA A 70 0.62 9.54 -3.56
C ALA A 70 0.00 10.88 -3.96
N PHE A 71 0.16 11.96 -3.17
CA PHE A 71 -0.35 13.29 -3.51
C PHE A 71 0.45 14.04 -4.56
N ARG A 72 1.72 13.70 -4.70
CA ARG A 72 2.65 14.39 -5.60
C ARG A 72 3.31 13.36 -6.52
N LEU A 73 2.50 12.72 -7.35
CA LEU A 73 2.99 11.82 -8.38
C LEU A 73 3.36 12.66 -9.62
N ASN A 74 4.49 13.34 -9.55
CA ASN A 74 5.13 14.02 -10.67
C ASN A 74 6.47 13.35 -11.00
N GLU A 75 7.08 13.72 -12.12
CA GLU A 75 8.34 13.12 -12.59
C GLU A 75 9.47 13.22 -11.55
N GLU A 76 9.57 14.35 -10.86
CA GLU A 76 10.59 14.59 -9.86
C GLU A 76 10.47 13.63 -8.67
N THR A 77 9.25 13.51 -8.12
CA THR A 77 9.02 12.65 -6.94
C THR A 77 9.07 11.17 -7.29
N MET A 78 8.48 10.77 -8.42
CA MET A 78 8.49 9.38 -8.88
C MET A 78 9.90 8.93 -9.31
N GLY A 79 10.71 9.82 -9.86
CA GLY A 79 12.10 9.51 -10.24
C GLY A 79 12.96 9.01 -9.08
N GLY A 80 12.70 9.48 -7.86
CA GLY A 80 13.38 9.02 -6.66
C GLY A 80 12.81 7.76 -6.01
N PHE A 81 11.61 7.31 -6.40
CA PHE A 81 10.94 6.19 -5.71
C PHE A 81 11.67 4.86 -5.91
N ARG A 82 12.15 4.60 -7.13
CA ARG A 82 12.89 3.36 -7.43
C ARG A 82 14.13 3.19 -6.55
N ALA A 83 14.95 4.23 -6.45
CA ALA A 83 16.13 4.22 -5.59
C ALA A 83 15.79 4.03 -4.11
N ARG A 84 14.68 4.61 -3.66
CA ARG A 84 14.21 4.46 -2.29
C ARG A 84 13.69 3.05 -2.03
N LEU A 85 12.97 2.43 -2.96
CA LEU A 85 12.49 1.05 -2.86
C LEU A 85 13.68 0.08 -2.78
N ALA A 86 14.64 0.20 -3.69
CA ALA A 86 15.84 -0.63 -3.72
C ALA A 86 16.72 -0.41 -2.47
N GLY A 87 16.99 0.85 -2.10
CA GLY A 87 17.79 1.20 -0.93
C GLY A 87 17.12 0.86 0.39
N GLY A 88 15.78 0.93 0.44
CA GLY A 88 14.95 0.54 1.58
C GLY A 88 14.76 -0.98 1.70
N ARG A 89 15.13 -1.74 0.66
CA ARG A 89 14.90 -3.20 0.57
C ARG A 89 13.43 -3.52 0.87
N ALA A 90 12.51 -2.85 0.17
CA ALA A 90 11.07 -3.08 0.34
C ALA A 90 10.74 -4.55 0.05
N ASP A 91 10.05 -5.21 0.97
CA ASP A 91 9.53 -6.56 0.76
C ASP A 91 8.17 -6.52 0.05
N PHE A 92 7.37 -5.48 0.31
CA PHE A 92 6.07 -5.29 -0.34
C PHE A 92 5.68 -3.82 -0.39
N ILE A 93 4.76 -3.51 -1.31
CA ILE A 93 4.14 -2.19 -1.44
C ILE A 93 2.67 -2.29 -1.05
N TYR A 94 2.20 -1.29 -0.31
CA TYR A 94 0.80 -1.14 0.10
C TYR A 94 0.27 0.24 -0.32
N GLY A 95 -0.92 0.30 -0.95
CA GLY A 95 -1.47 1.61 -1.30
C GLY A 95 -2.60 1.60 -2.31
N TYR A 96 -2.85 2.76 -2.90
CA TYR A 96 -3.91 2.95 -3.89
C TYR A 96 -3.54 2.30 -5.23
N PRO A 97 -4.45 1.51 -5.85
CA PRO A 97 -4.20 0.95 -7.18
C PRO A 97 -3.94 2.02 -8.23
N SER A 98 -4.64 3.14 -8.20
CA SER A 98 -4.43 4.26 -9.14
C SER A 98 -3.03 4.87 -9.02
N ALA A 99 -2.53 5.03 -7.80
CA ALA A 99 -1.18 5.56 -7.55
C ALA A 99 -0.09 4.58 -8.00
N MET A 100 -0.27 3.29 -7.70
CA MET A 100 0.65 2.24 -8.14
C MET A 100 0.68 2.13 -9.68
N ALA A 101 -0.49 2.16 -10.33
CA ALA A 101 -0.59 2.11 -11.78
C ALA A 101 0.04 3.34 -12.44
N THR A 102 -0.13 4.52 -11.86
CA THR A 102 0.53 5.75 -12.32
C THR A 102 2.04 5.62 -12.24
N TYR A 103 2.56 5.12 -11.12
CA TYR A 103 3.99 4.90 -10.96
C TYR A 103 4.52 3.80 -11.89
N ALA A 104 3.77 2.72 -12.08
CA ALA A 104 4.13 1.67 -13.02
C ALA A 104 4.24 2.19 -14.46
N ARG A 105 3.27 2.99 -14.93
CA ARG A 105 3.32 3.62 -16.26
C ARG A 105 4.48 4.61 -16.41
N PHE A 106 4.81 5.33 -15.34
CA PHE A 106 6.00 6.21 -15.34
C PHE A 106 7.29 5.41 -15.56
N LEU A 107 7.47 4.28 -14.87
CA LEU A 107 8.62 3.41 -15.05
C LEU A 107 8.63 2.80 -16.47
N GLU A 108 7.48 2.30 -16.93
CA GLU A 108 7.33 1.73 -18.28
C GLU A 108 7.75 2.71 -19.38
N ALA A 109 7.32 3.98 -19.28
CA ALA A 109 7.71 5.03 -20.23
C ALA A 109 9.22 5.31 -20.26
N ARG A 110 9.93 4.92 -19.21
CA ARG A 110 11.40 5.05 -19.06
C ARG A 110 12.16 3.76 -19.42
N GLY A 111 11.43 2.69 -19.76
CA GLY A 111 12.02 1.37 -19.96
C GLY A 111 12.56 0.74 -18.66
N GLU A 112 12.02 1.14 -17.52
CA GLU A 112 12.39 0.69 -16.19
C GLU A 112 11.32 -0.25 -15.60
N ASP A 113 11.72 -1.11 -14.66
CA ASP A 113 10.83 -1.96 -13.87
C ASP A 113 11.36 -2.10 -12.42
N LEU A 114 10.71 -2.91 -11.61
CA LEU A 114 11.10 -3.21 -10.22
C LEU A 114 11.54 -4.67 -10.01
N ALA A 115 11.88 -5.40 -11.07
CA ALA A 115 12.24 -6.81 -10.95
C ALA A 115 13.45 -7.03 -10.02
N ASP A 116 14.43 -6.13 -10.05
CA ASP A 116 15.63 -6.18 -9.23
C ASP A 116 15.39 -5.78 -7.75
N VAL A 117 14.26 -5.15 -7.44
CA VAL A 117 13.87 -4.82 -6.07
C VAL A 117 13.45 -6.07 -5.29
N GLY A 118 12.86 -7.06 -5.98
CA GLY A 118 12.48 -8.34 -5.40
C GLY A 118 11.23 -8.26 -4.51
N LEU A 119 10.26 -7.43 -4.89
CA LEU A 119 9.00 -7.32 -4.18
C LEU A 119 8.26 -8.67 -4.13
N ARG A 120 7.74 -9.04 -2.98
CA ARG A 120 6.95 -10.26 -2.78
C ARG A 120 5.51 -10.11 -3.27
N VAL A 121 4.92 -8.95 -3.05
CA VAL A 121 3.54 -8.64 -3.44
C VAL A 121 3.30 -7.12 -3.42
N ALA A 122 2.41 -6.66 -4.31
CA ALA A 122 1.81 -5.32 -4.23
C ALA A 122 0.37 -5.47 -3.69
N ILE A 123 0.08 -4.86 -2.54
CA ILE A 123 -1.25 -4.92 -1.91
C ILE A 123 -1.98 -3.62 -2.23
N THR A 124 -3.06 -3.72 -2.98
CA THR A 124 -3.91 -2.59 -3.38
C THR A 124 -5.14 -2.48 -2.49
N THR A 125 -5.51 -1.27 -2.10
CA THR A 125 -6.64 -1.02 -1.20
C THR A 125 -7.30 0.34 -1.45
N ALA A 126 -8.47 0.54 -0.84
CA ALA A 126 -9.23 1.80 -0.77
C ALA A 126 -9.83 2.30 -2.09
N GLU A 127 -9.53 1.71 -3.21
CA GLU A 127 -10.09 2.00 -4.53
C GLU A 127 -10.37 0.71 -5.28
N THR A 128 -11.16 0.77 -6.35
CA THR A 128 -11.38 -0.36 -7.24
C THR A 128 -10.11 -0.65 -8.04
N LEU A 129 -9.58 -1.86 -7.94
CA LEU A 129 -8.50 -2.33 -8.80
C LEU A 129 -9.07 -2.65 -10.18
N LEU A 130 -8.77 -1.81 -11.17
CA LEU A 130 -9.19 -2.03 -12.55
C LEU A 130 -8.29 -3.07 -13.24
N PRO A 131 -8.82 -3.88 -14.18
CA PRO A 131 -8.03 -4.91 -14.87
C PRO A 131 -6.76 -4.37 -15.56
N GLN A 132 -6.84 -3.20 -16.18
CA GLN A 132 -5.69 -2.55 -16.83
C GLN A 132 -4.63 -2.07 -15.82
N ASP A 133 -5.05 -1.69 -14.62
CA ASP A 133 -4.13 -1.27 -13.55
C ASP A 133 -3.45 -2.48 -12.90
N ASP A 134 -4.19 -3.56 -12.65
CA ASP A 134 -3.63 -4.84 -12.21
C ASP A 134 -2.56 -5.35 -13.19
N ALA A 135 -2.87 -5.33 -14.50
CA ALA A 135 -1.96 -5.81 -15.53
C ALA A 135 -0.64 -5.02 -15.58
N VAL A 136 -0.70 -3.69 -15.54
CA VAL A 136 0.52 -2.87 -15.58
C VAL A 136 1.33 -2.97 -14.29
N ILE A 137 0.66 -3.02 -13.13
CA ILE A 137 1.34 -3.19 -11.83
C ILE A 137 2.09 -4.53 -11.80
N ARG A 138 1.43 -5.65 -12.11
CA ARG A 138 2.07 -6.97 -12.16
C ARG A 138 3.29 -7.00 -13.06
N ARG A 139 3.17 -6.45 -14.25
CA ARG A 139 4.24 -6.46 -15.25
C ARG A 139 5.44 -5.64 -14.79
N ILE A 140 5.22 -4.42 -14.32
CA ILE A 140 6.29 -3.46 -14.02
C ILE A 140 6.86 -3.66 -12.62
N PHE A 141 6.04 -4.03 -11.63
CA PHE A 141 6.55 -4.33 -10.30
C PHE A 141 7.14 -5.74 -10.21
N ALA A 142 6.93 -6.56 -11.24
CA ALA A 142 7.40 -7.94 -11.33
C ALA A 142 7.02 -8.80 -10.12
N CYS A 143 5.83 -8.56 -9.55
CA CYS A 143 5.32 -9.28 -8.40
C CYS A 143 3.80 -9.51 -8.49
N PRO A 144 3.24 -10.46 -7.72
CA PRO A 144 1.80 -10.62 -7.59
C PRO A 144 1.12 -9.34 -7.07
N VAL A 145 -0.16 -9.17 -7.42
CA VAL A 145 -1.01 -8.10 -6.86
C VAL A 145 -2.11 -8.75 -6.03
N ALA A 146 -2.24 -8.31 -4.78
CA ALA A 146 -3.29 -8.69 -3.87
C ALA A 146 -4.27 -7.53 -3.69
N ASN A 147 -5.55 -7.76 -3.96
CA ASN A 147 -6.58 -6.76 -3.72
C ASN A 147 -7.10 -6.89 -2.28
N GLU A 148 -7.18 -5.78 -1.58
CA GLU A 148 -7.72 -5.68 -0.22
C GLU A 148 -9.00 -4.84 -0.25
N TYR A 149 -10.06 -5.36 0.35
CA TYR A 149 -11.33 -4.66 0.54
C TYR A 149 -11.53 -4.33 2.01
N GLY A 150 -11.77 -3.07 2.29
CA GLY A 150 -11.99 -2.60 3.66
C GLY A 150 -12.48 -1.17 3.71
N CYS A 151 -12.73 -0.68 4.91
CA CYS A 151 -13.13 0.69 5.17
C CYS A 151 -12.61 1.15 6.54
N ARG A 152 -12.65 2.46 6.81
CA ARG A 152 -12.11 3.00 8.06
C ARG A 152 -12.87 2.54 9.29
N ASP A 153 -14.18 2.39 9.19
CA ASP A 153 -15.07 1.93 10.27
C ASP A 153 -15.07 0.40 10.42
N GLY A 154 -15.07 -0.34 9.31
CA GLY A 154 -15.08 -1.81 9.29
C GLY A 154 -13.71 -2.48 9.29
N ALA A 155 -12.62 -1.71 9.15
CA ALA A 155 -11.26 -2.23 8.97
C ALA A 155 -11.10 -3.11 7.71
N LEU A 156 -10.24 -4.13 7.77
CA LEU A 156 -10.09 -5.13 6.72
C LEU A 156 -11.31 -6.06 6.73
N ILE A 157 -12.01 -6.13 5.61
CA ILE A 157 -13.20 -6.98 5.43
C ILE A 157 -12.82 -8.23 4.64
N ALA A 158 -12.12 -8.07 3.51
CA ALA A 158 -11.70 -9.19 2.68
C ALA A 158 -10.34 -8.91 2.01
N HIS A 159 -9.59 -9.95 1.73
CA HIS A 159 -8.27 -9.86 1.10
C HIS A 159 -8.08 -11.01 0.10
N ALA A 160 -7.51 -10.72 -1.06
CA ALA A 160 -7.20 -11.72 -2.05
C ALA A 160 -6.05 -12.63 -1.58
N GLY A 161 -6.24 -13.94 -1.66
CA GLY A 161 -5.17 -14.91 -1.46
C GLY A 161 -4.32 -15.12 -2.71
N PRO A 162 -3.22 -15.90 -2.63
CA PRO A 162 -2.36 -16.22 -3.78
C PRO A 162 -3.07 -16.94 -4.93
N ASP A 163 -4.19 -17.57 -4.67
CA ASP A 163 -5.07 -18.19 -5.65
C ASP A 163 -6.05 -17.21 -6.33
N GLY A 164 -5.98 -15.92 -5.97
CA GLY A 164 -6.85 -14.86 -6.51
C GLY A 164 -8.22 -14.77 -5.87
N HIS A 165 -8.59 -15.69 -4.97
CA HIS A 165 -9.89 -15.64 -4.29
C HIS A 165 -9.88 -14.68 -3.11
N MET A 166 -10.95 -13.85 -3.03
CA MET A 166 -11.21 -13.01 -1.86
C MET A 166 -11.65 -13.87 -0.67
N ARG A 167 -11.04 -13.62 0.49
CA ARG A 167 -11.32 -14.29 1.75
C ARG A 167 -11.70 -13.26 2.81
N LEU A 168 -12.68 -13.60 3.65
CA LEU A 168 -13.09 -12.81 4.82
C LEU A 168 -12.20 -13.08 6.03
#